data_4e39fffe06603b976096dcf898f3bdab
#
_entry.id   4e39fffe06603b976096dcf898f3bdab
#
_cell.length_a   1.000
_cell.length_b   1.000
_cell.length_c   1.000
_cell.angle_alpha   90.00
_cell.angle_beta   90.00
_cell.angle_gamma   90.00
#
_symmetry.space_group_name_H-M   'P 1'
#
loop_
_entity.id
_entity.type
_entity.pdbx_description
1 polymer ?
#
loop_
_entity_poly.entity_id
_entity_poly.type
_entity_poly.pdbx_seq_one_letter_code
_entity_poly.pdbx_strand_id
1 'polypeptide(L)'
;MINLFVLQKGRLAQEQVDDRQELLKHHNPIWIDVVDPEEEELQWIKEAFGVSLPELEDLGDLEASARYFEAEDGHLHIRTDFILDDDENPRNVRVAFVLTDNILFSIHEQDLPVFRLVRLRARLRPGSVRNAKDVLLDLYSTDAEYSADSLEEV
;
A
#
# COMPACT_ATOMS: atom_id res chain seq x y z
N MET A 1 1.41 -7.21 9.86
CA MET A 1 0.88 -8.21 8.90
C MET A 1 1.25 -7.80 7.47
N ILE A 2 1.88 -8.71 6.76
CA ILE A 2 2.32 -8.48 5.37
C ILE A 2 1.35 -9.17 4.42
N ASN A 3 0.79 -8.42 3.48
CA ASN A 3 -0.09 -8.94 2.44
C ASN A 3 0.59 -8.79 1.08
N LEU A 4 0.80 -9.91 0.40
CA LEU A 4 1.44 -9.95 -0.92
C LEU A 4 0.40 -10.12 -2.01
N PHE A 5 0.48 -9.29 -3.04
CA PHE A 5 -0.43 -9.35 -4.18
C PHE A 5 0.35 -9.54 -5.48
N VAL A 6 -0.10 -10.49 -6.26
CA VAL A 6 0.46 -10.82 -7.57
C VAL A 6 -0.62 -10.69 -8.64
N LEU A 7 -0.23 -10.58 -9.90
CA LEU A 7 -1.17 -10.63 -11.02
C LEU A 7 -1.27 -12.07 -11.53
N GLN A 8 -2.50 -12.58 -11.57
CA GLN A 8 -2.83 -13.87 -12.17
C GLN A 8 -3.89 -13.65 -13.24
N LYS A 9 -3.54 -13.87 -14.50
CA LYS A 9 -4.43 -13.65 -15.65
C LYS A 9 -5.04 -12.24 -15.66
N GLY A 10 -4.23 -11.24 -15.32
CA GLY A 10 -4.63 -9.85 -15.29
C GLY A 10 -5.42 -9.43 -14.05
N ARG A 11 -5.63 -10.31 -13.10
CA ARG A 11 -6.36 -10.03 -11.86
C ARG A 11 -5.42 -10.02 -10.66
N LEU A 12 -5.69 -9.14 -9.73
CA LEU A 12 -4.92 -9.08 -8.49
C LEU A 12 -5.34 -10.24 -7.58
N ALA A 13 -4.36 -11.03 -7.14
CA ALA A 13 -4.57 -12.15 -6.24
C ALA A 13 -3.68 -12.01 -5.02
N GLN A 14 -4.25 -12.25 -3.84
CA GLN A 14 -3.48 -12.26 -2.60
C GLN A 14 -2.85 -13.64 -2.41
N GLU A 15 -1.51 -13.64 -2.23
CA GLU A 15 -0.79 -14.87 -1.90
C GLU A 15 -0.66 -15.00 -0.39
N GLN A 16 -1.07 -16.15 0.15
CA GLN A 16 -0.82 -16.49 1.54
C GLN A 16 0.59 -17.05 1.67
N VAL A 17 1.35 -16.47 2.58
CA VAL A 17 2.77 -16.73 2.71
C VAL A 17 3.04 -17.57 3.95
N ASP A 18 3.01 -18.90 3.81
CA ASP A 18 3.46 -19.78 4.86
C ASP A 18 4.99 -19.87 4.86
N ASP A 19 5.63 -19.80 3.69
CA ASP A 19 7.07 -19.72 3.55
C ASP A 19 7.44 -18.50 2.69
N ARG A 20 7.88 -17.42 3.36
CA ARG A 20 8.25 -16.16 2.72
C ARG A 20 9.42 -16.29 1.74
N GLN A 21 10.32 -17.24 1.97
CA GLN A 21 11.47 -17.46 1.08
C GLN A 21 11.06 -18.18 -0.21
N GLU A 22 10.13 -19.10 -0.12
CA GLU A 22 9.65 -19.86 -1.27
C GLU A 22 8.84 -18.97 -2.22
N LEU A 23 8.12 -18.01 -1.66
CA LEU A 23 7.33 -17.05 -2.42
C LEU A 23 8.17 -16.17 -3.34
N LEU A 24 9.33 -15.74 -2.87
CA LEU A 24 10.24 -14.90 -3.63
C LEU A 24 10.83 -15.60 -4.86
N LYS A 25 10.86 -16.92 -4.84
CA LYS A 25 11.40 -17.71 -5.94
C LYS A 25 10.42 -17.96 -7.09
N HIS A 26 9.12 -17.88 -6.80
CA HIS A 26 8.08 -18.33 -7.73
C HIS A 26 7.10 -17.25 -8.16
N HIS A 27 7.05 -16.11 -7.47
CA HIS A 27 6.06 -15.05 -7.72
C HIS A 27 6.71 -13.68 -7.72
N ASN A 28 6.31 -12.85 -8.69
CA ASN A 28 6.72 -11.45 -8.76
C ASN A 28 5.59 -10.60 -8.19
N PRO A 29 5.62 -10.22 -6.91
CA PRO A 29 4.57 -9.38 -6.36
C PRO A 29 4.62 -7.98 -7.00
N ILE A 30 3.44 -7.39 -7.21
CA ILE A 30 3.34 -6.01 -7.67
C ILE A 30 2.95 -5.06 -6.55
N TRP A 31 2.37 -5.58 -5.48
CA TRP A 31 1.95 -4.79 -4.34
C TRP A 31 2.17 -5.56 -3.04
N ILE A 32 2.86 -4.94 -2.12
CA ILE A 32 3.06 -5.47 -0.76
C ILE A 32 2.47 -4.46 0.20
N ASP A 33 1.32 -4.83 0.80
CA ASP A 33 0.62 -3.99 1.77
C ASP A 33 0.95 -4.44 3.19
N VAL A 34 1.54 -3.54 3.96
CA VAL A 34 2.04 -3.82 5.30
C VAL A 34 1.16 -3.08 6.31
N VAL A 35 0.45 -3.84 7.12
CA VAL A 35 -0.49 -3.31 8.11
C VAL A 35 0.01 -3.61 9.51
N ASP A 36 0.19 -2.57 10.31
CA ASP A 36 0.66 -2.66 11.69
C ASP A 36 1.82 -3.66 11.84
N PRO A 37 2.95 -3.42 11.16
CA PRO A 37 4.03 -4.38 11.11
C PRO A 37 4.80 -4.49 12.42
N GLU A 38 5.28 -5.71 12.69
CA GLU A 38 6.30 -5.94 13.70
C GLU A 38 7.68 -5.61 13.11
N GLU A 39 8.64 -5.33 13.97
CA GLU A 39 10.01 -5.01 13.57
C GLU A 39 10.63 -6.14 12.73
N GLU A 40 10.35 -7.38 13.06
CA GLU A 40 10.78 -8.56 12.32
C GLU A 40 10.27 -8.55 10.88
N GLU A 41 9.03 -8.12 10.67
CA GLU A 41 8.42 -8.03 9.35
C GLU A 41 9.12 -6.97 8.49
N LEU A 42 9.41 -5.81 9.07
CA LEU A 42 10.15 -4.74 8.39
C LEU A 42 11.57 -5.18 8.03
N GLN A 43 12.22 -5.92 8.92
CA GLN A 43 13.56 -6.45 8.67
C GLN A 43 13.54 -7.48 7.54
N TRP A 44 12.54 -8.34 7.50
CA TRP A 44 12.39 -9.30 6.41
C TRP A 44 12.25 -8.62 5.05
N ILE A 45 11.43 -7.56 4.96
CA ILE A 45 11.25 -6.78 3.73
C ILE A 45 12.58 -6.16 3.28
N LYS A 46 13.34 -5.62 4.23
CA LYS A 46 14.65 -5.04 3.94
C LYS A 46 15.63 -6.07 3.39
N GLU A 47 15.67 -7.25 3.98
CA GLU A 47 16.55 -8.34 3.54
C GLU A 47 16.12 -8.93 2.19
N ALA A 48 14.82 -9.10 2.00
CA ALA A 48 14.27 -9.74 0.81
C ALA A 48 14.27 -8.83 -0.41
N PHE A 49 13.96 -7.55 -0.23
CA PHE A 49 13.74 -6.60 -1.33
C PHE A 49 14.72 -5.42 -1.34
N GLY A 50 15.52 -5.27 -0.30
CA GLY A 50 16.43 -4.14 -0.19
C GLY A 50 15.73 -2.81 0.06
N VAL A 51 14.51 -2.83 0.55
CA VAL A 51 13.69 -1.63 0.77
C VAL A 51 13.53 -1.38 2.26
N SER A 52 13.90 -0.19 2.70
CA SER A 52 13.70 0.25 4.08
C SER A 52 12.39 1.01 4.18
N LEU A 53 11.42 0.43 4.88
CA LEU A 53 10.15 1.08 5.17
C LEU A 53 10.23 1.87 6.47
N PRO A 54 9.53 3.01 6.56
CA PRO A 54 9.49 3.78 7.81
C PRO A 54 8.72 3.00 8.89
N GLU A 55 9.08 3.24 10.15
CA GLU A 55 8.28 2.74 11.26
C GLU A 55 7.01 3.57 11.39
N LEU A 56 5.91 2.95 11.89
CA LEU A 56 4.64 3.66 12.05
C LEU A 56 4.76 4.91 12.94
N GLU A 57 5.64 4.87 13.93
CA GLU A 57 5.91 6.00 14.83
C GLU A 57 6.42 7.21 14.06
N ASP A 58 7.18 7.00 13.00
CA ASP A 58 7.76 8.07 12.19
C ASP A 58 6.77 8.69 11.20
N LEU A 59 5.64 8.04 10.96
CA LEU A 59 4.64 8.53 10.00
C LEU A 59 3.92 9.78 10.49
N GLY A 60 3.77 9.95 11.80
CA GLY A 60 3.04 11.07 12.38
C GLY A 60 3.79 12.39 12.44
N ASP A 61 5.12 12.38 12.39
CA ASP A 61 5.97 13.53 12.68
C ASP A 61 6.44 14.33 11.47
N LEU A 62 5.85 14.08 10.29
CA LEU A 62 6.34 14.70 9.08
C LEU A 62 5.70 16.04 8.81
N GLU A 63 6.56 17.01 8.54
CA GLU A 63 6.14 18.27 7.97
C GLU A 63 5.49 18.06 6.59
N ALA A 64 4.54 18.92 6.26
CA ALA A 64 3.82 18.83 4.99
C ALA A 64 4.73 18.84 3.76
N SER A 65 5.92 19.44 3.87
CA SER A 65 6.93 19.50 2.80
C SER A 65 7.60 18.16 2.51
N ALA A 66 7.51 17.17 3.42
CA ALA A 66 8.14 15.87 3.27
C ALA A 66 7.21 14.78 2.72
N ARG A 67 6.08 15.15 2.14
CA ARG A 67 5.09 14.18 1.63
C ARG A 67 5.54 13.42 0.39
N TYR A 68 6.49 13.97 -0.33
CA TYR A 68 6.98 13.39 -1.57
C TYR A 68 8.48 13.61 -1.66
N PHE A 69 9.24 12.53 -1.85
CA PHE A 69 10.68 12.65 -2.10
C PHE A 69 11.21 11.40 -2.79
N GLU A 70 12.27 11.59 -3.56
CA GLU A 70 13.05 10.51 -4.12
C GLU A 70 14.25 10.28 -3.20
N ALA A 71 14.36 9.09 -2.62
CA ALA A 71 15.43 8.76 -1.71
C ALA A 71 16.73 8.42 -2.46
N GLU A 72 17.83 8.34 -1.73
CA GLU A 72 19.13 7.96 -2.28
C GLU A 72 19.14 6.57 -2.94
N ASP A 73 18.21 5.71 -2.57
CA ASP A 73 18.02 4.39 -3.18
C ASP A 73 17.40 4.43 -4.58
N GLY A 74 16.99 5.61 -5.06
CA GLY A 74 16.32 5.78 -6.35
C GLY A 74 14.85 5.43 -6.33
N HIS A 75 14.30 5.10 -5.17
CA HIS A 75 12.88 4.77 -5.02
C HIS A 75 12.07 6.03 -4.71
N LEU A 76 10.80 6.01 -5.13
CA LEU A 76 9.86 7.08 -4.85
C LEU A 76 9.21 6.84 -3.50
N HIS A 77 9.36 7.77 -2.59
CA HIS A 77 8.74 7.74 -1.27
C HIS A 77 7.63 8.78 -1.21
N ILE A 78 6.42 8.36 -0.85
CA ILE A 78 5.26 9.23 -0.77
C ILE A 78 4.58 8.99 0.57
N ARG A 79 4.12 10.08 1.20
CA ARG A 79 3.29 10.00 2.41
C ARG A 79 2.04 10.80 2.19
N THR A 80 0.91 10.19 2.49
CA THR A 80 -0.39 10.79 2.25
C THR A 80 -1.39 10.33 3.30
N ASP A 81 -2.44 11.11 3.49
CA ASP A 81 -3.51 10.77 4.41
C ASP A 81 -4.69 10.20 3.63
N PHE A 82 -5.21 9.07 4.11
CA PHE A 82 -6.44 8.46 3.62
C PHE A 82 -7.53 8.59 4.67
N ILE A 83 -8.77 8.80 4.22
CA ILE A 83 -9.89 8.90 5.14
C ILE A 83 -10.29 7.51 5.62
N LEU A 84 -10.37 7.36 6.94
CA LEU A 84 -11.07 6.28 7.57
C LEU A 84 -12.40 6.83 8.08
N ASP A 85 -13.47 6.49 7.38
CA ASP A 85 -14.81 6.84 7.76
C ASP A 85 -15.36 5.75 8.68
N ASP A 86 -15.15 5.94 9.98
CA ASP A 86 -15.73 5.11 11.01
C ASP A 86 -17.03 5.77 11.46
N ASP A 87 -18.10 5.00 11.67
CA ASP A 87 -19.49 5.46 11.84
C ASP A 87 -19.67 6.65 12.82
N GLU A 88 -18.71 6.91 13.69
CA GLU A 88 -18.80 7.98 14.67
C GLU A 88 -17.78 9.12 14.48
N ASN A 89 -16.61 8.86 13.87
CA ASN A 89 -15.55 9.86 13.72
C ASN A 89 -14.73 9.63 12.46
N PRO A 90 -14.98 10.39 11.38
CA PRO A 90 -14.06 10.36 10.26
C PRO A 90 -12.69 10.88 10.70
N ARG A 91 -11.64 10.17 10.35
CA ARG A 91 -10.27 10.57 10.67
C ARG A 91 -9.34 10.26 9.51
N ASN A 92 -8.22 10.96 9.47
CA ASN A 92 -7.16 10.68 8.51
C ASN A 92 -6.20 9.66 9.08
N VAL A 93 -5.83 8.69 8.24
CA VAL A 93 -4.80 7.69 8.55
C VAL A 93 -3.63 7.91 7.60
N ARG A 94 -2.45 8.11 8.15
CA ARG A 94 -1.24 8.31 7.37
C ARG A 94 -0.80 6.99 6.75
N VAL A 95 -0.52 7.03 5.45
CA VAL A 95 0.04 5.91 4.69
C VAL A 95 1.35 6.34 4.08
N ALA A 96 2.38 5.52 4.21
CA ALA A 96 3.62 5.69 3.48
C ALA A 96 3.65 4.70 2.32
N PHE A 97 4.07 5.19 1.16
CA PHE A 97 4.29 4.38 -0.03
C PHE A 97 5.75 4.43 -0.42
N VAL A 98 6.28 3.30 -0.83
CA VAL A 98 7.57 3.22 -1.51
C VAL A 98 7.33 2.53 -2.85
N LEU A 99 7.54 3.26 -3.94
CA LEU A 99 7.40 2.72 -5.28
C LEU A 99 8.77 2.43 -5.85
N THR A 100 9.02 1.16 -6.14
CA THR A 100 10.19 0.71 -6.89
C THR A 100 9.78 0.52 -8.35
N ASP A 101 10.71 0.07 -9.21
CA ASP A 101 10.40 -0.19 -10.61
C ASP A 101 9.29 -1.22 -10.80
N ASN A 102 9.18 -2.19 -9.90
CA ASN A 102 8.30 -3.34 -10.07
C ASN A 102 7.26 -3.53 -8.97
N ILE A 103 7.47 -2.93 -7.79
CA ILE A 103 6.67 -3.22 -6.60
C ILE A 103 6.25 -1.92 -5.93
N LEU A 104 4.98 -1.87 -5.51
CA LEU A 104 4.48 -0.84 -4.61
C LEU A 104 4.44 -1.42 -3.19
N PHE A 105 5.13 -0.77 -2.27
CA PHE A 105 5.01 -1.04 -0.84
C PHE A 105 4.11 0.01 -0.22
N SER A 106 3.17 -0.41 0.61
CA SER A 106 2.34 0.50 1.40
C SER A 106 2.39 0.07 2.87
N ILE A 107 2.53 1.05 3.76
CA ILE A 107 2.57 0.80 5.20
C ILE A 107 1.61 1.75 5.93
N HIS A 108 0.77 1.18 6.79
CA HIS A 108 -0.21 1.91 7.57
C HIS A 108 -0.63 1.13 8.80
N GLU A 109 -1.27 1.79 9.76
CA GLU A 109 -1.59 1.20 11.06
C GLU A 109 -2.78 0.25 11.06
N GLN A 110 -3.71 0.42 10.09
CA GLN A 110 -4.93 -0.40 10.05
C GLN A 110 -5.47 -0.49 8.63
N ASP A 111 -6.30 -1.50 8.37
CA ASP A 111 -6.93 -1.66 7.07
C ASP A 111 -7.83 -0.47 6.75
N LEU A 112 -7.85 -0.07 5.48
CA LEU A 112 -8.57 1.10 5.00
C LEU A 112 -9.64 0.71 3.97
N PRO A 113 -10.82 1.36 4.00
CA PRO A 113 -11.89 1.07 3.03
C PRO A 113 -11.44 1.24 1.57
N VAL A 114 -10.67 2.28 1.28
CA VAL A 114 -10.14 2.53 -0.08
C VAL A 114 -9.28 1.36 -0.56
N PHE A 115 -8.44 0.82 0.31
CA PHE A 115 -7.57 -0.31 -0.02
C PHE A 115 -8.40 -1.56 -0.32
N ARG A 116 -9.45 -1.81 0.47
CA ARG A 116 -10.37 -2.94 0.23
C ARG A 116 -11.09 -2.80 -1.11
N LEU A 117 -11.55 -1.60 -1.45
CA LEU A 117 -12.21 -1.34 -2.72
C LEU A 117 -11.29 -1.59 -3.92
N VAL A 118 -10.04 -1.12 -3.84
CA VAL A 118 -9.06 -1.34 -4.91
C VAL A 118 -8.75 -2.84 -5.06
N ARG A 119 -8.53 -3.55 -3.95
CA ARG A 119 -8.28 -5.00 -3.99
C ARG A 119 -9.43 -5.76 -4.62
N LEU A 120 -10.66 -5.43 -4.22
CA LEU A 120 -11.86 -6.09 -4.75
C LEU A 120 -12.04 -5.83 -6.23
N ARG A 121 -11.89 -4.58 -6.66
CA ARG A 121 -12.05 -4.17 -8.06
C ARG A 121 -11.00 -4.85 -8.94
N ALA A 122 -9.74 -4.84 -8.49
CA ALA A 122 -8.63 -5.44 -9.23
C ALA A 122 -8.73 -6.98 -9.29
N ARG A 123 -9.37 -7.60 -8.30
CA ARG A 123 -9.63 -9.03 -8.30
C ARG A 123 -10.74 -9.41 -9.27
N LEU A 124 -11.77 -8.58 -9.38
CA LEU A 124 -12.95 -8.87 -10.20
C LEU A 124 -12.80 -8.48 -11.66
N ARG A 125 -11.97 -7.47 -11.96
CA ARG A 125 -11.84 -6.91 -13.31
C ARG A 125 -10.42 -7.14 -13.84
N PRO A 126 -10.26 -8.08 -14.79
CA PRO A 126 -8.95 -8.30 -15.40
C PRO A 126 -8.46 -7.03 -16.11
N GLY A 127 -7.19 -6.71 -15.95
CA GLY A 127 -6.58 -5.56 -16.60
C GLY A 127 -6.84 -4.20 -15.94
N SER A 128 -7.55 -4.16 -14.80
CA SER A 128 -7.79 -2.90 -14.08
C SER A 128 -6.50 -2.32 -13.51
N VAL A 129 -5.59 -3.17 -13.05
CA VAL A 129 -4.22 -2.80 -12.68
C VAL A 129 -3.26 -3.70 -13.44
N ARG A 130 -2.20 -3.14 -14.00
CA ARG A 130 -1.24 -3.87 -14.84
C ARG A 130 0.15 -3.91 -14.21
N ASN A 131 0.43 -3.02 -13.28
CA ASN A 131 1.75 -2.88 -12.66
C ASN A 131 1.62 -2.14 -11.32
N ALA A 132 2.73 -1.99 -10.62
CA ALA A 132 2.79 -1.32 -9.31
C ALA A 132 2.29 0.14 -9.37
N LYS A 133 2.65 0.86 -10.42
CA LYS A 133 2.24 2.25 -10.60
C LYS A 133 0.72 2.38 -10.76
N ASP A 134 0.10 1.46 -11.48
CA ASP A 134 -1.36 1.43 -11.66
C ASP A 134 -2.07 1.24 -10.32
N VAL A 135 -1.53 0.41 -9.43
CA VAL A 135 -2.09 0.23 -8.07
C VAL A 135 -2.06 1.56 -7.31
N LEU A 136 -0.94 2.26 -7.32
CA LEU A 136 -0.81 3.54 -6.65
C LEU A 136 -1.80 4.58 -7.19
N LEU A 137 -1.90 4.69 -8.51
CA LEU A 137 -2.84 5.62 -9.16
C LEU A 137 -4.29 5.28 -8.85
N ASP A 138 -4.64 4.00 -8.81
CA ASP A 138 -5.99 3.55 -8.49
C ASP A 138 -6.34 3.83 -7.02
N LEU A 139 -5.38 3.67 -6.11
CA LEU A 139 -5.56 4.03 -4.72
C LEU A 139 -5.86 5.53 -4.56
N TYR A 140 -5.12 6.39 -5.24
CA TYR A 140 -5.35 7.84 -5.20
C TYR A 140 -6.69 8.22 -5.80
N SER A 141 -7.03 7.66 -6.96
CA SER A 141 -8.29 7.93 -7.64
C SER A 141 -9.49 7.49 -6.79
N THR A 142 -9.39 6.32 -6.19
CA THR A 142 -10.44 5.77 -5.33
C THR A 142 -10.58 6.58 -4.03
N ASP A 143 -9.47 7.03 -3.47
CA ASP A 143 -9.51 7.89 -2.28
C ASP A 143 -10.20 9.23 -2.57
N ALA A 144 -9.94 9.82 -3.72
CA ALA A 144 -10.61 11.06 -4.14
C ALA A 144 -12.12 10.86 -4.27
N GLU A 145 -12.57 9.76 -4.88
CA GLU A 145 -13.99 9.43 -4.99
C GLU A 145 -14.62 9.17 -3.62
N TYR A 146 -13.94 8.44 -2.77
CA TYR A 146 -14.41 8.12 -1.42
C TYR A 146 -14.53 9.38 -0.56
N SER A 147 -13.56 10.27 -0.65
CA SER A 147 -13.56 11.53 0.09
C SER A 147 -14.69 12.47 -0.37
N ALA A 148 -14.96 12.51 -1.67
CA ALA A 148 -16.06 13.30 -2.23
C ALA A 148 -17.41 12.78 -1.73
N ASP A 149 -17.61 11.47 -1.72
CA ASP A 149 -18.84 10.83 -1.24
C ASP A 149 -19.05 11.12 0.26
N SER A 150 -17.99 11.04 1.06
CA SER A 150 -18.06 11.33 2.49
C SER A 150 -18.43 12.80 2.77
N LEU A 151 -17.98 13.74 1.93
CA LEU A 151 -18.33 15.15 2.05
C LEU A 151 -19.78 15.44 1.63
N GLU A 152 -20.32 14.68 0.69
CA GLU A 152 -21.70 14.83 0.24
C GLU A 152 -22.72 14.35 1.28
N GLU A 153 -22.36 13.46 2.16
CA GLU A 153 -23.21 12.94 3.22
C GLU A 153 -23.32 13.87 4.42
N VAL A 154 -22.58 14.96 4.44
CA VAL A 154 -22.63 15.98 5.48
C VAL A 154 -23.61 17.11 5.04
#